data_8217457ab5ead7825bfc685bc85d2dbb
#
_entry.id   8217457ab5ead7825bfc685bc85d2dbb
#
_cell.length_a   1.000
_cell.length_b   1.000
_cell.length_c   1.000
_cell.angle_alpha   90.00
_cell.angle_beta   90.00
_cell.angle_gamma   90.00
#
_symmetry.space_group_name_H-M   'P 1'
#
loop_
_entity.id
_entity.type
_entity.pdbx_description
1 polymer ?
#
loop_
_entity_poly.entity_id
_entity_poly.type
_entity_poly.pdbx_seq_one_letter_code
_entity_poly.pdbx_strand_id
1 'polypeptide(L)'
;MVTRLGRIEGLFGRRLDELDYRAIAELVGSSDAAEGEDLDYKQAHYRPDDRGREELAKDIAAFANHMGGLLIIGMAENNGVPSKVLDVDLDDARLRHIRQVIVSNTAPPVPYEPIAVHNPAAPGTGFLLLVVPRSPAGPHAVTAPASRPSKDTLRYPRRGGSRTEWLTETDVATAYRARFAAAAEREQRPRRH
;
A
#
# COMPACT_ATOMS: atom_id res chain seq x y z
N MET A 1 -12.94 -4.04 -10.58
CA MET A 1 -13.08 -5.20 -9.66
C MET A 1 -12.27 -4.83 -8.44
N VAL A 2 -12.93 -4.58 -7.31
CA VAL A 2 -12.27 -4.12 -6.08
C VAL A 2 -11.41 -5.24 -5.50
N THR A 3 -10.18 -4.90 -5.12
CA THR A 3 -9.24 -5.82 -4.45
C THR A 3 -9.84 -6.26 -3.12
N ARG A 4 -9.88 -7.57 -2.86
CA ARG A 4 -10.34 -8.12 -1.59
C ARG A 4 -9.17 -8.40 -0.66
N LEU A 5 -9.26 -7.88 0.55
CA LEU A 5 -8.34 -8.12 1.67
C LEU A 5 -9.12 -8.75 2.82
N GLY A 6 -9.27 -10.08 2.80
CA GLY A 6 -10.22 -10.80 3.66
C GLY A 6 -10.11 -10.49 5.16
N ARG A 7 -8.91 -10.38 5.72
CA ARG A 7 -8.72 -10.00 7.14
C ARG A 7 -9.19 -8.56 7.40
N ILE A 8 -8.81 -7.64 6.51
CA ILE A 8 -9.18 -6.22 6.64
C ILE A 8 -10.68 -6.04 6.46
N GLU A 9 -11.30 -6.68 5.45
CA GLU A 9 -12.76 -6.65 5.29
C GLU A 9 -13.47 -7.26 6.51
N GLY A 10 -12.89 -8.31 7.13
CA GLY A 10 -13.38 -8.88 8.39
C GLY A 10 -13.32 -7.91 9.56
N LEU A 11 -12.28 -7.08 9.65
CA LEU A 11 -12.14 -6.04 10.66
C LEU A 11 -13.28 -5.01 10.59
N PHE A 12 -13.67 -4.62 9.37
CA PHE A 12 -14.75 -3.67 9.15
C PHE A 12 -16.15 -4.32 9.08
N GLY A 13 -16.23 -5.64 8.93
CA GLY A 13 -17.50 -6.34 8.69
C GLY A 13 -18.18 -5.98 7.37
N ARG A 14 -17.46 -5.33 6.43
CA ARG A 14 -17.95 -4.86 5.14
C ARG A 14 -16.81 -4.75 4.12
N ARG A 15 -17.16 -4.53 2.86
CA ARG A 15 -16.19 -4.35 1.77
C ARG A 15 -15.50 -3.00 1.88
N LEU A 16 -14.27 -2.91 1.36
CA LEU A 16 -13.48 -1.67 1.41
C LEU A 16 -14.11 -0.53 0.60
N ASP A 17 -14.77 -0.83 -0.51
CA ASP A 17 -15.49 0.15 -1.34
C ASP A 17 -16.83 0.62 -0.75
N GLU A 18 -17.28 0.01 0.34
CA GLU A 18 -18.51 0.36 1.07
C GLU A 18 -18.19 1.11 2.39
N LEU A 19 -16.92 1.39 2.67
CA LEU A 19 -16.51 2.07 3.88
C LEU A 19 -16.94 3.54 3.85
N ASP A 20 -17.60 3.96 4.91
CA ASP A 20 -17.87 5.35 5.21
C ASP A 20 -16.85 5.93 6.20
N TYR A 21 -16.86 7.23 6.36
CA TYR A 21 -15.94 7.95 7.24
C TYR A 21 -16.04 7.46 8.70
N ARG A 22 -17.24 7.18 9.17
CA ARG A 22 -17.49 6.74 10.54
C ARG A 22 -16.86 5.37 10.81
N ALA A 23 -17.02 4.44 9.89
CA ALA A 23 -16.45 3.09 10.03
C ALA A 23 -14.92 3.11 10.20
N ILE A 24 -14.23 4.05 9.51
CA ILE A 24 -12.77 4.21 9.66
C ILE A 24 -12.44 4.95 10.96
N ALA A 25 -13.19 5.98 11.31
CA ALA A 25 -12.97 6.73 12.55
C ALA A 25 -13.18 5.86 13.82
N GLU A 26 -14.07 4.87 13.77
CA GLU A 26 -14.33 3.92 14.86
C GLU A 26 -13.15 2.96 15.13
N LEU A 27 -12.14 2.91 14.27
CA LEU A 27 -10.90 2.15 14.54
C LEU A 27 -10.06 2.77 15.67
N VAL A 28 -10.26 4.05 15.99
CA VAL A 28 -9.51 4.73 17.06
C VAL A 28 -9.67 4.00 18.39
N GLY A 29 -8.52 3.61 18.96
CA GLY A 29 -8.47 2.85 20.22
C GLY A 29 -8.67 1.34 20.09
N SER A 30 -8.92 0.82 18.88
CA SER A 30 -9.10 -0.61 18.65
C SER A 30 -7.77 -1.32 18.52
N SER A 31 -7.48 -2.23 19.45
CA SER A 31 -6.30 -3.12 19.38
C SER A 31 -6.39 -4.13 18.23
N ASP A 32 -7.61 -4.51 17.80
CA ASP A 32 -7.82 -5.42 16.68
C ASP A 32 -7.43 -4.78 15.35
N ALA A 33 -7.43 -3.44 15.30
CA ALA A 33 -6.99 -2.63 14.18
C ALA A 33 -5.51 -2.19 14.30
N ALA A 34 -4.71 -2.84 15.15
CA ALA A 34 -3.30 -2.52 15.24
C ALA A 34 -2.57 -2.78 13.91
N GLU A 35 -1.54 -1.95 13.64
CA GLU A 35 -0.63 -2.13 12.50
C GLU A 35 -0.07 -3.55 12.46
N GLY A 36 0.08 -4.07 11.25
CA GLY A 36 0.55 -5.42 11.04
C GLY A 36 1.10 -5.65 9.64
N GLU A 37 1.06 -6.90 9.22
CA GLU A 37 1.57 -7.29 7.90
C GLU A 37 0.73 -6.76 6.73
N ASP A 38 -0.54 -6.43 6.96
CA ASP A 38 -1.52 -6.01 5.96
C ASP A 38 -2.24 -4.69 6.29
N LEU A 39 -1.84 -3.99 7.36
CA LEU A 39 -2.44 -2.71 7.76
C LEU A 39 -1.37 -1.74 8.26
N ASP A 40 -1.43 -0.49 7.78
CA ASP A 40 -0.52 0.58 8.18
C ASP A 40 -1.24 1.93 8.18
N TYR A 41 -0.82 2.86 9.02
CA TYR A 41 -1.41 4.19 9.19
C TYR A 41 -0.40 5.28 8.90
N LYS A 42 -0.88 6.36 8.31
CA LYS A 42 -0.11 7.60 8.14
C LYS A 42 -0.96 8.79 8.58
N GLN A 43 -0.41 9.59 9.45
CA GLN A 43 -1.11 10.78 9.96
C GLN A 43 -1.31 11.88 8.92
N ALA A 44 -0.51 11.88 7.84
CA ALA A 44 -0.53 12.89 6.79
C ALA A 44 -0.05 12.29 5.46
N HIS A 45 -0.25 13.01 4.37
CA HIS A 45 0.35 12.66 3.08
C HIS A 45 1.87 12.58 3.18
N TYR A 46 2.47 11.70 2.38
CA TYR A 46 3.92 11.65 2.22
C TYR A 46 4.46 13.00 1.71
N ARG A 47 5.64 13.35 2.18
CA ARG A 47 6.30 14.59 1.76
C ARG A 47 6.54 14.57 0.24
N PRO A 48 6.45 15.73 -0.44
CA PRO A 48 6.66 15.81 -1.89
C PRO A 48 8.14 15.69 -2.30
N ASP A 49 9.05 15.62 -1.32
CA ASP A 49 10.49 15.47 -1.55
C ASP A 49 10.87 14.01 -1.88
N ASP A 50 12.14 13.79 -2.24
CA ASP A 50 12.65 12.47 -2.61
C ASP A 50 12.52 11.45 -1.48
N ARG A 51 12.63 11.88 -0.23
CA ARG A 51 12.45 11.00 0.93
C ARG A 51 11.01 10.51 1.04
N GLY A 52 10.04 11.40 0.91
CA GLY A 52 8.63 11.01 0.96
C GLY A 52 8.22 10.13 -0.23
N ARG A 53 8.78 10.39 -1.42
CA ARG A 53 8.58 9.53 -2.61
C ARG A 53 9.12 8.12 -2.37
N GLU A 54 10.32 8.01 -1.82
CA GLU A 54 10.94 6.73 -1.49
C GLU A 54 10.15 5.98 -0.40
N GLU A 55 9.67 6.68 0.64
CA GLU A 55 8.85 6.09 1.70
C GLU A 55 7.52 5.54 1.15
N LEU A 56 6.81 6.31 0.33
CA LEU A 56 5.57 5.84 -0.31
C LEU A 56 5.83 4.60 -1.18
N ALA A 57 6.83 4.65 -2.04
CA ALA A 57 7.19 3.51 -2.91
C ALA A 57 7.53 2.26 -2.10
N LYS A 58 8.30 2.43 -1.01
CA LYS A 58 8.69 1.37 -0.09
C LYS A 58 7.47 0.72 0.58
N ASP A 59 6.57 1.53 1.14
CA ASP A 59 5.41 1.02 1.88
C ASP A 59 4.46 0.26 0.96
N ILE A 60 4.18 0.80 -0.24
CA ILE A 60 3.32 0.14 -1.23
C ILE A 60 3.96 -1.15 -1.79
N ALA A 61 5.27 -1.12 -2.11
CA ALA A 61 5.96 -2.31 -2.60
C ALA A 61 6.08 -3.39 -1.51
N ALA A 62 6.22 -3.01 -0.24
CA ALA A 62 6.29 -3.96 0.86
C ALA A 62 4.99 -4.76 1.01
N PHE A 63 3.82 -4.13 0.87
CA PHE A 63 2.54 -4.83 0.84
C PHE A 63 2.42 -5.77 -0.37
N ALA A 64 2.71 -5.27 -1.57
CA ALA A 64 2.60 -6.05 -2.80
C ALA A 64 3.51 -7.29 -2.83
N ASN A 65 4.70 -7.19 -2.22
CA ASN A 65 5.67 -8.27 -2.11
C ASN A 65 5.35 -9.28 -0.99
N HIS A 66 4.35 -8.99 -0.15
CA HIS A 66 3.94 -9.88 0.92
C HIS A 66 2.56 -10.47 0.63
N MET A 67 1.54 -10.06 1.34
CA MET A 67 0.18 -10.58 1.20
C MET A 67 -0.83 -9.55 0.64
N GLY A 68 -0.35 -8.38 0.29
CA GLY A 68 -1.18 -7.21 0.07
C GLY A 68 -1.42 -6.46 1.37
N GLY A 69 -2.21 -5.39 1.33
CA GLY A 69 -2.52 -4.62 2.53
C GLY A 69 -3.29 -3.34 2.24
N LEU A 70 -3.66 -2.69 3.33
CA LEU A 70 -4.35 -1.42 3.36
C LEU A 70 -3.48 -0.37 4.06
N LEU A 71 -3.22 0.72 3.37
CA LEU A 71 -2.61 1.91 3.95
C LEU A 71 -3.70 2.97 4.14
N ILE A 72 -3.90 3.43 5.37
CA ILE A 72 -4.87 4.47 5.72
C ILE A 72 -4.11 5.78 6.00
N ILE A 73 -4.31 6.78 5.16
CA ILE A 73 -3.75 8.13 5.32
C ILE A 73 -4.83 9.03 5.92
N GLY A 74 -4.49 9.78 6.97
CA GLY A 74 -5.41 10.59 7.77
C GLY A 74 -5.67 10.03 9.17
N MET A 75 -4.87 9.05 9.60
CA MET A 75 -4.98 8.43 10.92
C MET A 75 -3.61 8.43 11.60
N ALA A 76 -3.51 8.97 12.81
CA ALA A 76 -2.33 8.80 13.66
C ALA A 76 -2.42 7.48 14.43
N GLU A 77 -1.28 6.90 14.75
CA GLU A 77 -1.17 5.73 15.60
C GLU A 77 -0.33 6.01 16.85
N ASN A 78 -0.48 5.18 17.86
CA ASN A 78 0.39 5.13 19.03
C ASN A 78 0.70 3.66 19.34
N ASN A 79 1.96 3.27 19.26
CA ASN A 79 2.41 1.87 19.37
C ASN A 79 1.66 0.92 18.42
N GLY A 80 1.41 1.39 17.18
CA GLY A 80 0.69 0.66 16.14
C GLY A 80 -0.82 0.69 16.26
N VAL A 81 -1.40 1.19 17.35
CA VAL A 81 -2.86 1.29 17.54
C VAL A 81 -3.37 2.63 17.04
N PRO A 82 -4.41 2.69 16.18
CA PRO A 82 -4.99 3.95 15.73
C PRO A 82 -5.40 4.81 16.93
N SER A 83 -4.96 6.07 16.96
CA SER A 83 -5.09 6.91 18.15
C SER A 83 -5.85 8.22 17.94
N LYS A 84 -5.80 8.75 16.70
CA LYS A 84 -6.45 10.03 16.39
C LYS A 84 -6.73 10.16 14.90
N VAL A 85 -7.92 10.64 14.56
CA VAL A 85 -8.27 11.07 13.21
C VAL A 85 -7.59 12.39 12.88
N LEU A 86 -6.96 12.48 11.72
CA LEU A 86 -6.23 13.64 11.21
C LEU A 86 -6.53 13.81 9.72
N ASP A 87 -7.77 14.19 9.39
CA ASP A 87 -8.22 14.33 8.01
C ASP A 87 -7.15 14.94 7.09
N VAL A 88 -7.03 14.39 5.89
CA VAL A 88 -6.13 14.89 4.85
C VAL A 88 -6.90 15.42 3.66
N ASP A 89 -6.26 16.30 2.86
CA ASP A 89 -6.84 16.79 1.61
C ASP A 89 -7.02 15.64 0.60
N LEU A 90 -8.20 15.58 -0.01
CA LEU A 90 -8.59 14.54 -0.97
C LEU A 90 -8.72 15.12 -2.40
N ASP A 91 -7.82 16.03 -2.75
CA ASP A 91 -7.82 16.66 -4.08
C ASP A 91 -7.17 15.78 -5.16
N ASP A 92 -7.58 16.01 -6.40
CA ASP A 92 -7.06 15.27 -7.56
C ASP A 92 -5.54 15.44 -7.76
N ALA A 93 -4.95 16.55 -7.32
CA ALA A 93 -3.52 16.77 -7.46
C ALA A 93 -2.74 15.81 -6.56
N ARG A 94 -3.23 15.56 -5.35
CA ARG A 94 -2.66 14.56 -4.42
C ARG A 94 -2.76 13.15 -4.98
N LEU A 95 -3.92 12.77 -5.51
CA LEU A 95 -4.11 11.45 -6.13
C LEU A 95 -3.20 11.25 -7.34
N ARG A 96 -3.08 12.26 -8.20
CA ARG A 96 -2.14 12.21 -9.35
C ARG A 96 -0.68 12.10 -8.91
N HIS A 97 -0.28 12.84 -7.86
CA HIS A 97 1.07 12.78 -7.32
C HIS A 97 1.41 11.37 -6.79
N ILE A 98 0.52 10.78 -5.99
CA ILE A 98 0.68 9.41 -5.48
C ILE A 98 0.85 8.42 -6.64
N ARG A 99 0.00 8.51 -7.66
CA ARG A 99 0.09 7.65 -8.84
C ARG A 99 1.44 7.80 -9.55
N GLN A 100 1.87 9.04 -9.78
CA GLN A 100 3.16 9.31 -10.41
C GLN A 100 4.32 8.72 -9.61
N VAL A 101 4.32 8.89 -8.29
CA VAL A 101 5.37 8.35 -7.42
C VAL A 101 5.43 6.83 -7.52
N ILE A 102 4.29 6.14 -7.36
CA ILE A 102 4.25 4.68 -7.39
C ILE A 102 4.74 4.15 -8.73
N VAL A 103 4.26 4.72 -9.85
CA VAL A 103 4.66 4.29 -11.21
C VAL A 103 6.15 4.55 -11.48
N SER A 104 6.69 5.67 -11.01
CA SER A 104 8.07 6.07 -11.30
C SER A 104 9.10 5.50 -10.34
N ASN A 105 8.69 5.08 -9.13
CA ASN A 105 9.61 4.65 -8.08
C ASN A 105 9.45 3.17 -7.69
N THR A 106 8.64 2.39 -8.42
CA THR A 106 8.56 0.93 -8.25
C THR A 106 8.75 0.21 -9.58
N ALA A 107 9.46 -0.93 -9.55
CA ALA A 107 9.76 -1.71 -10.74
C ALA A 107 9.56 -3.23 -10.47
N PRO A 108 8.61 -3.89 -11.21
CA PRO A 108 7.57 -3.29 -12.04
C PRO A 108 6.63 -2.38 -11.21
N PRO A 109 5.83 -1.50 -11.83
CA PRO A 109 4.89 -0.66 -11.10
C PRO A 109 3.93 -1.50 -10.26
N VAL A 110 3.73 -1.10 -9.00
CA VAL A 110 2.83 -1.81 -8.08
C VAL A 110 1.38 -1.50 -8.44
N PRO A 111 0.52 -2.52 -8.61
CA PRO A 111 -0.92 -2.30 -8.72
C PRO A 111 -1.50 -1.87 -7.36
N TYR A 112 -2.35 -0.86 -7.36
CA TYR A 112 -3.06 -0.40 -6.17
C TYR A 112 -4.38 0.27 -6.56
N GLU A 113 -5.28 0.41 -5.61
CA GLU A 113 -6.56 1.09 -5.76
C GLU A 113 -6.69 2.18 -4.70
N PRO A 114 -6.82 3.47 -5.09
CA PRO A 114 -7.09 4.55 -4.16
C PRO A 114 -8.60 4.67 -3.91
N ILE A 115 -9.01 4.80 -2.64
CA ILE A 115 -10.38 5.08 -2.22
C ILE A 115 -10.36 6.33 -1.34
N ALA A 116 -11.04 7.39 -1.79
CA ALA A 116 -11.21 8.60 -1.02
C ALA A 116 -12.50 8.51 -0.19
N VAL A 117 -12.38 8.62 1.12
CA VAL A 117 -13.51 8.58 2.06
C VAL A 117 -13.66 9.94 2.71
N HIS A 118 -14.64 10.71 2.25
CA HIS A 118 -14.83 12.10 2.65
C HIS A 118 -15.42 12.24 4.05
N ASN A 119 -14.92 13.24 4.78
CA ASN A 119 -15.54 13.68 6.04
C ASN A 119 -16.84 14.42 5.70
N PRO A 120 -18.00 13.94 6.18
CA PRO A 120 -19.28 14.61 5.90
C PRO A 120 -19.40 16.01 6.51
N ALA A 121 -18.61 16.32 7.56
CA ALA A 121 -18.58 17.62 8.21
C ALA A 121 -17.56 18.60 7.59
N ALA A 122 -16.61 18.12 6.78
CA ALA A 122 -15.56 18.94 6.17
C ALA A 122 -15.29 18.48 4.72
N PRO A 123 -16.13 18.92 3.76
CA PRO A 123 -15.99 18.53 2.35
C PRO A 123 -14.59 18.81 1.79
N GLY A 124 -14.06 17.87 1.03
CA GLY A 124 -12.71 17.94 0.45
C GLY A 124 -11.61 17.36 1.33
N THR A 125 -11.91 16.97 2.55
CA THR A 125 -10.99 16.28 3.46
C THR A 125 -11.53 14.92 3.91
N GLY A 126 -10.70 14.11 4.55
CA GLY A 126 -11.08 12.80 5.09
C GLY A 126 -9.93 11.80 5.09
N PHE A 127 -10.24 10.55 4.81
CA PHE A 127 -9.25 9.48 4.71
C PHE A 127 -8.94 9.13 3.26
N LEU A 128 -7.67 8.89 2.96
CA LEU A 128 -7.27 8.26 1.71
C LEU A 128 -6.80 6.83 2.00
N LEU A 129 -7.50 5.87 1.43
CA LEU A 129 -7.16 4.45 1.51
C LEU A 129 -6.37 4.07 0.26
N LEU A 130 -5.21 3.43 0.43
CA LEU A 130 -4.48 2.80 -0.66
C LEU A 130 -4.57 1.28 -0.48
N VAL A 131 -5.40 0.66 -1.29
CA VAL A 131 -5.62 -0.80 -1.26
C VAL A 131 -4.61 -1.46 -2.19
N VAL A 132 -3.72 -2.27 -1.65
CA VAL A 132 -2.64 -2.92 -2.39
C VAL A 132 -2.89 -4.43 -2.42
N PRO A 133 -3.14 -5.04 -3.59
CA PRO A 133 -3.24 -6.48 -3.69
C PRO A 133 -1.87 -7.14 -3.53
N ARG A 134 -1.84 -8.40 -3.07
CA ARG A 134 -0.67 -9.26 -3.30
C ARG A 134 -0.42 -9.34 -4.79
N SER A 135 0.79 -9.05 -5.22
CA SER A 135 1.09 -8.98 -6.64
C SER A 135 1.72 -10.25 -7.18
N PRO A 136 1.12 -10.87 -8.21
CA PRO A 136 1.75 -11.99 -8.91
C PRO A 136 2.91 -11.54 -9.82
N ALA A 137 3.08 -10.23 -10.01
CA ALA A 137 4.19 -9.65 -10.77
C ALA A 137 5.40 -9.30 -9.88
N GLY A 138 5.34 -9.59 -8.59
CA GLY A 138 6.45 -9.41 -7.66
C GLY A 138 7.68 -10.27 -8.02
N PRO A 139 8.86 -9.96 -7.47
CA PRO A 139 9.07 -8.89 -6.50
C PRO A 139 9.10 -7.50 -7.16
N HIS A 140 8.50 -6.53 -6.49
CA HIS A 140 8.55 -5.12 -6.86
C HIS A 140 9.75 -4.46 -6.15
N ALA A 141 10.66 -3.93 -6.94
CA ALA A 141 11.76 -3.13 -6.41
C ALA A 141 11.33 -1.70 -6.16
N VAL A 142 11.94 -1.06 -5.17
CA VAL A 142 11.98 0.39 -5.03
C VAL A 142 13.20 0.91 -5.75
N THR A 143 12.98 1.85 -6.67
CA THR A 143 14.04 2.58 -7.36
C THR A 143 14.34 3.85 -6.59
N ALA A 144 15.63 4.13 -6.34
CA ALA A 144 16.00 5.38 -5.68
C ALA A 144 15.73 6.58 -6.61
N PRO A 145 15.33 7.74 -6.06
CA PRO A 145 15.18 8.96 -6.85
C PRO A 145 16.46 9.33 -7.59
N ALA A 146 16.33 9.89 -8.80
CA ALA A 146 17.45 10.24 -9.67
C ALA A 146 18.46 11.23 -9.04
N SER A 147 18.02 12.01 -8.05
CA SER A 147 18.84 12.95 -7.30
C SER A 147 19.77 12.30 -6.28
N ARG A 148 19.58 11.01 -5.96
CA ARG A 148 20.40 10.31 -4.94
C ARG A 148 21.59 9.58 -5.55
N PRO A 149 22.71 9.45 -4.81
CA PRO A 149 23.87 8.63 -5.23
C PRO A 149 23.49 7.17 -5.51
N SER A 150 22.44 6.66 -4.86
CA SER A 150 21.94 5.29 -5.01
C SER A 150 20.87 5.14 -6.10
N LYS A 151 20.74 6.09 -7.03
CA LYS A 151 19.71 6.11 -8.09
C LYS A 151 19.65 4.83 -8.94
N ASP A 152 20.77 4.14 -9.09
CA ASP A 152 20.88 2.94 -9.90
C ASP A 152 20.69 1.64 -9.08
N THR A 153 20.29 1.74 -7.80
CA THR A 153 20.07 0.57 -6.94
C THR A 153 18.62 0.14 -6.94
N LEU A 154 18.41 -1.16 -6.89
CA LEU A 154 17.10 -1.78 -6.69
C LEU A 154 17.06 -2.43 -5.31
N ARG A 155 16.05 -2.09 -4.51
CA ARG A 155 15.84 -2.65 -3.20
C ARG A 155 14.44 -3.21 -3.10
N TYR A 156 14.29 -4.38 -2.53
CA TYR A 156 13.03 -5.13 -2.48
C TYR A 156 12.51 -5.18 -1.05
N PRO A 157 11.51 -4.34 -0.70
CA PRO A 157 10.92 -4.35 0.64
C PRO A 157 9.86 -5.44 0.76
N ARG A 158 9.66 -5.95 1.98
CA ARG A 158 8.56 -6.82 2.37
C ARG A 158 8.05 -6.42 3.75
N ARG A 159 6.78 -6.62 4.03
CA ARG A 159 6.24 -6.46 5.40
C ARG A 159 6.73 -7.63 6.26
N GLY A 160 7.19 -7.30 7.47
CA GLY A 160 7.52 -8.22 8.55
C GLY A 160 6.87 -7.70 9.83
N GLY A 161 5.65 -8.14 10.13
CA GLY A 161 4.82 -7.50 11.16
C GLY A 161 4.47 -6.05 10.79
N SER A 162 4.64 -5.12 11.74
CA SER A 162 4.44 -3.67 11.53
C SER A 162 5.63 -2.98 10.86
N ARG A 163 6.72 -3.69 10.55
CA ARG A 163 7.95 -3.12 9.98
C ARG A 163 8.14 -3.53 8.52
N THR A 164 8.96 -2.74 7.82
CA THR A 164 9.46 -3.11 6.49
C THR A 164 10.83 -3.76 6.64
N GLU A 165 10.98 -4.94 6.06
CA GLU A 165 12.24 -5.68 5.92
C GLU A 165 12.70 -5.59 4.46
N TRP A 166 14.02 -5.72 4.24
CA TRP A 166 14.59 -5.80 2.92
C TRP A 166 14.89 -7.25 2.58
N LEU A 167 14.39 -7.72 1.44
CA LEU A 167 14.65 -9.07 0.95
C LEU A 167 16.13 -9.28 0.72
N THR A 168 16.61 -10.45 1.12
CA THR A 168 17.97 -10.92 0.80
C THR A 168 18.08 -11.34 -0.66
N GLU A 169 19.29 -11.56 -1.16
CA GLU A 169 19.51 -12.08 -2.52
C GLU A 169 18.72 -13.38 -2.75
N THR A 170 18.79 -14.31 -1.81
CA THR A 170 18.08 -15.60 -1.88
C THR A 170 16.56 -15.44 -1.92
N ASP A 171 16.00 -14.50 -1.14
CA ASP A 171 14.57 -14.19 -1.16
C ASP A 171 14.15 -13.63 -2.52
N VAL A 172 14.95 -12.69 -3.07
CA VAL A 172 14.72 -12.07 -4.37
C VAL A 172 14.77 -13.14 -5.48
N ALA A 173 15.78 -14.00 -5.47
CA ALA A 173 15.92 -15.08 -6.46
C ALA A 173 14.72 -16.04 -6.38
N THR A 174 14.24 -16.37 -5.18
CA THR A 174 13.07 -17.21 -4.99
C THR A 174 11.79 -16.54 -5.50
N ALA A 175 11.60 -15.26 -5.23
CA ALA A 175 10.45 -14.50 -5.71
C ALA A 175 10.43 -14.40 -7.25
N TYR A 176 11.57 -14.19 -7.89
CA TYR A 176 11.65 -14.20 -9.36
C TYR A 176 11.33 -15.57 -9.96
N ARG A 177 11.82 -16.68 -9.38
CA ARG A 177 11.46 -18.04 -9.84
C ARG A 177 9.95 -18.26 -9.77
N ALA A 178 9.30 -17.87 -8.66
CA ALA A 178 7.86 -17.96 -8.51
C ALA A 178 7.10 -17.13 -9.54
N ARG A 179 7.56 -15.91 -9.85
CA ARG A 179 6.99 -15.04 -10.89
C ARG A 179 7.05 -15.68 -12.27
N PHE A 180 8.20 -16.24 -12.66
CA PHE A 180 8.36 -16.87 -13.96
C PHE A 180 7.58 -18.18 -14.08
N ALA A 181 7.51 -18.99 -13.02
CA ALA A 181 6.67 -20.18 -12.99
C ALA A 181 5.19 -19.84 -13.19
N ALA A 182 4.68 -18.83 -12.46
CA ALA A 182 3.29 -18.37 -12.59
C ALA A 182 2.99 -17.74 -13.97
N ALA A 183 3.97 -17.14 -14.65
CA ALA A 183 3.82 -16.65 -16.02
C ALA A 183 3.69 -17.81 -17.01
N ALA A 184 4.56 -18.82 -16.93
CA ALA A 184 4.51 -20.00 -17.77
C ALA A 184 3.19 -20.78 -17.64
N GLU A 185 2.68 -20.95 -16.42
CA GLU A 185 1.38 -21.60 -16.20
C GLU A 185 0.21 -20.83 -16.83
N ARG A 186 0.26 -19.49 -16.83
CA ARG A 186 -0.78 -18.65 -17.47
C ARG A 186 -0.75 -18.77 -18.99
N GLU A 187 0.40 -18.86 -19.60
CA GLU A 187 0.55 -19.04 -21.05
C GLU A 187 0.05 -20.41 -21.51
N GLN A 188 0.19 -21.45 -20.69
CA GLN A 188 -0.26 -22.81 -20.98
C GLN A 188 -1.77 -23.02 -20.79
N ARG A 189 -2.49 -22.11 -20.13
CA ARG A 189 -3.93 -22.22 -19.98
C ARG A 189 -4.63 -21.94 -21.31
N PRO A 190 -5.40 -22.92 -21.88
CA PRO A 190 -6.15 -22.69 -23.11
C PRO A 190 -7.09 -21.49 -22.93
N ARG A 191 -7.09 -20.58 -23.90
CA ARG A 191 -8.10 -19.51 -23.95
C ARG A 191 -9.45 -20.21 -24.10
N ARG A 192 -10.26 -20.19 -23.05
CA ARG A 192 -11.67 -20.58 -23.17
C ARG A 192 -12.38 -19.50 -24.01
N HIS A 193 -12.76 -19.88 -25.21
CA HIS A 193 -13.63 -19.09 -26.09
C HIS A 193 -15.05 -19.11 -25.57
#